data_6bf568fc001771de1e9b8e6ce698b191
#
_entry.id   6bf568fc001771de1e9b8e6ce698b191
#
_cell.length_a   1.000
_cell.length_b   1.000
_cell.length_c   1.000
_cell.angle_alpha   90.00
_cell.angle_beta   90.00
_cell.angle_gamma   90.00
#
_symmetry.space_group_name_H-M   'P 1'
#
loop_
_entity.id
_entity.type
_entity.pdbx_description
1 polymer ?
#
loop_
_entity_poly.entity_id
_entity_poly.type
_entity_poly.pdbx_seq_one_letter_code
_entity_poly.pdbx_strand_id
1 'polypeptide(L)' 'MSFERSIDKPVEEGKEYELDIKETSRRGDGVARIEGFVVFIPQTKPGDHVKVKINSVGPRFAIGEVVQ' A
#
# COMPACT_ATOMS: atom_id res chain seq x y z
N MET A 1 -1.53 -22.62 -17.41
CA MET A 1 -1.28 -22.17 -17.22
C MET A 1 -1.22 -21.14 -16.98
N SER A 2 -1.07 -20.56 -16.72
CA SER A 2 -0.93 -19.74 -16.47
C SER A 2 -0.46 -18.96 -15.95
N PHE A 3 -0.06 -18.53 -15.84
CA PHE A 3 0.44 -17.97 -15.37
C PHE A 3 0.69 -16.95 -15.25
N GLU A 4 0.77 -16.49 -15.16
CA GLU A 4 1.08 -15.73 -15.10
C GLU A 4 1.38 -14.94 -14.86
N ARG A 5 1.59 -14.50 -14.79
CA ARG A 5 1.91 -13.69 -14.64
C ARG A 5 2.61 -12.87 -14.35
N SER A 6 2.96 -13.02 -14.82
CA SER A 6 4.02 -12.30 -14.25
C SER A 6 3.55 -11.02 -13.64
N ILE A 7 3.93 -10.77 -12.47
CA ILE A 7 3.47 -9.60 -11.77
C ILE A 7 4.60 -8.63 -11.67
N ASP A 8 4.47 -7.50 -12.33
CA ASP A 8 5.48 -6.49 -12.28
C ASP A 8 5.40 -5.65 -11.02
N LYS A 9 4.29 -5.70 -10.33
CA LYS A 9 4.08 -4.83 -9.19
C LYS A 9 3.67 -5.65 -7.98
N PRO A 10 4.20 -5.33 -6.80
CA PRO A 10 3.87 -6.09 -5.60
C PRO A 10 2.48 -5.82 -5.04
N VAL A 11 1.80 -4.80 -5.55
CA VAL A 11 0.44 -4.50 -5.11
C VAL A 11 -0.43 -4.34 -6.33
N GLU A 12 -1.73 -4.62 -6.14
CA GLU A 12 -2.69 -4.52 -7.22
C GLU A 12 -3.85 -3.67 -6.77
N GLU A 13 -4.36 -2.88 -7.69
CA GLU A 13 -5.51 -2.04 -7.45
C GLU A 13 -6.71 -2.92 -7.10
N GLY A 14 -7.44 -2.53 -6.07
CA GLY A 14 -8.62 -3.25 -5.65
C GLY A 14 -8.36 -4.39 -4.68
N LYS A 15 -7.11 -4.71 -4.42
CA LYS A 15 -6.76 -5.76 -3.48
C LYS A 15 -6.52 -5.19 -2.10
N GLU A 16 -6.60 -6.04 -1.11
CA GLU A 16 -6.39 -5.65 0.29
C GLU A 16 -5.13 -6.31 0.81
N TYR A 17 -4.40 -5.57 1.61
CA TYR A 17 -3.15 -6.05 2.19
C TYR A 17 -3.06 -5.57 3.63
N GLU A 18 -2.42 -6.38 4.47
CA GLU A 18 -2.12 -5.94 5.83
C GLU A 18 -0.74 -5.34 5.83
N LEU A 19 -0.65 -4.11 6.28
CA LEU A 19 0.58 -3.35 6.20
C LEU A 19 0.91 -2.73 7.55
N ASP A 20 2.22 -2.63 7.80
CA ASP A 20 2.73 -1.89 8.95
C ASP A 20 3.12 -0.50 8.50
N ILE A 21 2.62 0.49 9.20
CA ILE A 21 2.94 1.86 8.88
C ILE A 21 4.26 2.20 9.54
N LYS A 22 5.24 2.65 8.76
CA LYS A 22 6.59 2.91 9.25
C LYS A 22 6.90 4.38 9.37
N GLU A 23 6.27 5.20 8.54
CA GLU A 23 6.58 6.62 8.46
C GLU A 23 5.31 7.39 8.20
N THR A 24 5.42 8.70 8.24
CA THR A 24 4.34 9.56 7.76
C THR A 24 4.93 10.51 6.72
N SER A 25 4.08 10.87 5.77
CA SER A 25 4.45 11.88 4.79
C SER A 25 4.26 13.25 5.39
N ARG A 26 4.71 14.27 4.65
CA ARG A 26 4.53 15.64 5.10
C ARG A 26 3.07 16.01 5.24
N ARG A 27 2.20 15.33 4.52
CA ARG A 27 0.79 15.61 4.54
C ARG A 27 0.05 14.89 5.65
N GLY A 28 0.78 14.06 6.39
CA GLY A 28 0.17 13.31 7.47
C GLY A 28 -0.35 11.96 7.09
N ASP A 29 -0.08 11.52 5.87
CA ASP A 29 -0.47 10.18 5.44
C ASP A 29 0.53 9.17 5.98
N GLY A 30 0.04 8.02 6.41
CA GLY A 30 0.94 6.95 6.77
C GLY A 30 1.64 6.41 5.54
N VAL A 31 2.84 5.90 5.72
CA VAL A 31 3.65 5.35 4.65
C VAL A 31 4.05 3.94 5.01
N ALA A 32 3.77 3.02 4.12
CA ALA A 32 4.23 1.65 4.23
C ALA A 32 4.97 1.31 2.95
N ARG A 33 5.76 0.26 2.99
CA ARG A 33 6.53 -0.14 1.83
C ARG A 33 6.33 -1.61 1.57
N ILE A 34 6.15 -1.94 0.31
CA ILE A 34 6.03 -3.31 -0.14
C ILE A 34 6.99 -3.48 -1.29
N GLU A 35 8.07 -4.19 -1.07
CA GLU A 35 9.02 -4.57 -2.13
C GLU A 35 9.40 -3.40 -3.03
N GLY A 36 9.73 -2.28 -2.41
CA GLY A 36 10.15 -1.12 -3.16
C GLY A 36 9.05 -0.16 -3.54
N PHE A 37 7.80 -0.56 -3.38
CA PHE A 37 6.68 0.37 -3.57
C PHE A 37 6.42 1.12 -2.29
N VAL A 38 6.07 2.37 -2.44
CA VAL A 38 5.67 3.22 -1.34
C VAL A 38 4.16 3.31 -1.37
N VAL A 39 3.51 2.96 -0.26
CA VAL A 39 2.06 3.01 -0.18
C VAL A 39 1.66 4.12 0.78
N PHE A 40 0.84 5.03 0.31
CA PHE A 40 0.35 6.15 1.11
C PHE A 40 -1.04 5.82 1.61
N ILE A 41 -1.23 5.91 2.90
CA ILE A 41 -2.48 5.52 3.54
C ILE A 41 -2.90 6.65 4.47
N PRO A 42 -3.93 7.42 4.12
CA PRO A 42 -4.33 8.54 4.97
C PRO A 42 -4.86 8.04 6.31
N GLN A 43 -4.74 8.89 7.30
CA GLN A 43 -5.28 8.67 8.64
C GLN A 43 -4.63 7.51 9.37
N THR A 44 -3.36 7.25 9.08
CA THR A 44 -2.59 6.26 9.82
C THR A 44 -1.32 6.92 10.34
N LYS A 45 -0.64 6.22 11.23
CA LYS A 45 0.57 6.76 11.84
C LYS A 45 1.57 5.62 12.03
N PRO A 46 2.85 5.96 12.23
CA PRO A 46 3.85 4.91 12.43
C PRO A 46 3.49 4.04 13.62
N GLY A 47 3.69 2.75 13.44
CA GLY A 47 3.33 1.78 14.46
C GLY A 47 1.99 1.12 14.25
N ASP A 48 1.17 1.67 13.37
CA ASP A 48 -0.13 1.07 13.08
C ASP A 48 0.06 -0.15 12.20
N HIS A 49 -0.75 -1.16 12.46
CA HIS A 49 -0.83 -2.34 11.60
C HIS A 49 -2.27 -2.41 11.12
N VAL A 50 -2.48 -2.19 9.85
CA VAL A 50 -3.85 -1.99 9.33
C VAL A 50 -4.04 -2.77 8.06
N LYS A 51 -5.28 -3.11 7.78
CA LYS A 51 -5.65 -3.67 6.50
C LYS A 51 -5.98 -2.52 5.57
N VAL A 52 -5.39 -2.54 4.40
CA VAL A 52 -5.45 -1.44 3.45
C VAL A 52 -5.94 -1.97 2.13
N LYS A 53 -6.90 -1.26 1.55
CA LYS A 53 -7.33 -1.55 0.19
C LYS A 53 -6.65 -0.58 -0.75
N ILE A 54 -6.07 -1.11 -1.81
CA ILE A 54 -5.33 -0.29 -2.76
C ILE A 54 -6.31 0.34 -3.73
N ASN A 55 -6.32 1.66 -3.77
CA ASN A 55 -7.22 2.41 -4.64
C ASN A 55 -6.57 2.75 -5.96
N SER A 56 -5.26 2.90 -5.98
CA SER A 56 -4.58 3.38 -7.15
C SER A 56 -3.13 2.91 -7.09
N VAL A 57 -2.56 2.57 -8.23
CA VAL A 57 -1.18 2.08 -8.30
C VAL A 57 -0.45 2.87 -9.37
N GLY A 58 0.67 3.46 -9.00
CA GLY A 58 1.54 4.15 -9.93
C GLY A 58 2.77 3.33 -10.23
N PRO A 59 3.77 3.96 -10.86
CA PRO A 59 4.98 3.21 -11.25
C PRO A 59 5.78 2.70 -10.06
N ARG A 60 5.81 3.45 -8.96
CA ARG A 60 6.58 3.05 -7.79
C ARG A 60 5.86 3.34 -6.50
N PHE A 61 4.61 3.71 -6.57
CA PHE A 61 3.85 4.03 -5.37
C PHE A 61 2.42 3.58 -5.57
N ALA A 62 1.70 3.53 -4.47
CA ALA A 62 0.29 3.19 -4.50
C ALA A 62 -0.40 4.02 -3.44
N ILE A 63 -1.69 4.17 -3.58
CA ILE A 63 -2.50 4.87 -2.62
C ILE A 63 -3.57 3.92 -2.13
N GLY A 64 -3.69 3.80 -0.83
CA GLY A 64 -4.67 2.91 -0.24
C GLY A 64 -5.43 3.59 0.85
N GLU A 65 -6.41 2.88 1.36
CA GLU A 65 -7.20 3.37 2.50
C GLU A 65 -7.40 2.22 3.46
N VAL A 66 -7.56 2.59 4.72
CA VAL A 66 -7.80 1.59 5.76
C VAL A 66 -9.20 1.02 5.57
N VAL A 67 -9.28 -0.31 5.61
CA VAL A 67 -10.55 -1.01 5.57
C VAL A 67 -10.61 -1.93 6.77
N GLN A 68 -11.79 -2.15 7.26
CA GLN A 68 -11.95 -3.01 8.42
C GLN A 68 -13.06 -3.98 8.26
#